data_78a1db0390dc66731972ec94c5eb422c
#
_entry.id   78a1db0390dc66731972ec94c5eb422c
#
_cell.length_a   1.000
_cell.length_b   1.000
_cell.length_c   1.000
_cell.angle_alpha   90.00
_cell.angle_beta   90.00
_cell.angle_gamma   90.00
#
_symmetry.space_group_name_H-M   'P 1'
#
loop_
_entity.id
_entity.type
_entity.pdbx_description
1 polymer ?
#
loop_
_entity_poly.entity_id
_entity_poly.type
_entity_poly.pdbx_seq_one_letter_code
_entity_poly.pdbx_strand_id
1 'polypeptide(L)'
;MSQDSLENVVIIGSGPAGWCAATYAARAQLKPLVFEGAITEENRMAGTLPLGQLALTSEVENYAGFPAGDLAAFLDSALPEDRRMMMAPHAGEGVTGPELMELMRQQAVNFGTRVITDDIQEVDFSKNPFTLIRAEGGEIHAKSVIVATGASANWLGLESEERFKNRGVSACAVCDGALPRFRDKELVVVGGGDSAVEEATYLTKFASRVHLIHRRDELRA
;
A
#
# COMPACT_ATOMS: atom_id res chain seq x y z
N MET A 1 -26.49 8.90 4.22
CA MET A 1 -26.21 9.69 2.98
C MET A 1 -27.43 9.53 2.09
N SER A 2 -27.95 10.62 1.44
CA SER A 2 -29.07 10.54 0.50
C SER A 2 -28.64 9.65 -0.70
N GLN A 3 -29.53 8.76 -1.12
CA GLN A 3 -29.30 7.71 -2.12
C GLN A 3 -28.96 8.19 -3.55
N ASP A 4 -28.84 9.50 -3.82
CA ASP A 4 -28.72 10.05 -5.18
C ASP A 4 -27.61 11.10 -5.37
N SER A 5 -26.54 11.09 -4.58
CA SER A 5 -25.48 12.07 -4.81
C SER A 5 -24.50 11.56 -5.88
N LEU A 6 -24.48 12.26 -7.03
CA LEU A 6 -23.49 12.03 -8.08
C LEU A 6 -22.12 12.56 -7.64
N GLU A 7 -21.17 11.66 -7.46
CA GLU A 7 -19.79 11.98 -7.09
C GLU A 7 -18.96 12.47 -8.29
N ASN A 8 -18.12 13.47 -8.10
CA ASN A 8 -17.21 13.91 -9.17
C ASN A 8 -16.09 12.90 -9.39
N VAL A 9 -15.45 12.45 -8.30
CA VAL A 9 -14.37 11.50 -8.33
C VAL A 9 -14.53 10.52 -7.16
N VAL A 10 -14.54 9.23 -7.47
CA VAL A 10 -14.40 8.15 -6.49
C VAL A 10 -13.03 7.52 -6.65
N ILE A 11 -12.34 7.29 -5.55
CA ILE A 11 -11.02 6.65 -5.51
C ILE A 11 -11.16 5.34 -4.74
N ILE A 12 -10.75 4.23 -5.34
CA ILE A 12 -10.80 2.91 -4.74
C ILE A 12 -9.39 2.51 -4.34
N GLY A 13 -9.15 2.43 -3.03
CA GLY A 13 -7.86 2.07 -2.44
C GLY A 13 -7.19 3.21 -1.70
N SER A 14 -6.50 2.86 -0.63
CA SER A 14 -5.90 3.75 0.37
C SER A 14 -4.39 3.58 0.52
N GLY A 15 -3.74 2.98 -0.46
CA GLY A 15 -2.28 2.99 -0.57
C GLY A 15 -1.73 4.36 -0.98
N PRO A 16 -0.41 4.51 -1.14
CA PRO A 16 0.23 5.79 -1.51
C PRO A 16 -0.38 6.41 -2.78
N ALA A 17 -0.72 5.60 -3.77
CA ALA A 17 -1.33 6.07 -5.02
C ALA A 17 -2.72 6.69 -4.78
N GLY A 18 -3.54 6.04 -3.94
CA GLY A 18 -4.87 6.54 -3.59
C GLY A 18 -4.82 7.87 -2.85
N TRP A 19 -3.96 8.00 -1.85
CA TRP A 19 -3.83 9.24 -1.09
C TRP A 19 -3.21 10.39 -1.89
N CYS A 20 -2.22 10.10 -2.75
CA CYS A 20 -1.69 11.10 -3.67
C CYS A 20 -2.79 11.62 -4.61
N ALA A 21 -3.55 10.72 -5.23
CA ALA A 21 -4.66 11.08 -6.10
C ALA A 21 -5.73 11.91 -5.36
N ALA A 22 -6.09 11.49 -4.13
CA ALA A 22 -7.07 12.17 -3.28
C ALA A 22 -6.63 13.58 -2.93
N THR A 23 -5.36 13.76 -2.52
CA THR A 23 -4.79 15.06 -2.19
C THR A 23 -4.91 16.03 -3.37
N TYR A 24 -4.51 15.60 -4.57
CA TYR A 24 -4.55 16.48 -5.74
C TYR A 24 -5.96 16.72 -6.26
N ALA A 25 -6.84 15.71 -6.23
CA ALA A 25 -8.26 15.88 -6.58
C ALA A 25 -8.95 16.86 -5.61
N ALA A 26 -8.66 16.79 -4.32
CA ALA A 26 -9.20 17.72 -3.33
C ALA A 26 -8.67 19.16 -3.56
N ARG A 27 -7.37 19.32 -3.81
CA ARG A 27 -6.78 20.63 -4.17
C ARG A 27 -7.41 21.23 -5.44
N ALA A 28 -7.79 20.37 -6.40
CA ALA A 28 -8.51 20.79 -7.61
C ALA A 28 -10.01 21.03 -7.37
N GLN A 29 -10.49 21.02 -6.13
CA GLN A 29 -11.89 21.25 -5.75
C GLN A 29 -12.87 20.19 -6.30
N LEU A 30 -12.39 18.99 -6.61
CA LEU A 30 -13.22 17.90 -7.15
C LEU A 30 -14.02 17.16 -6.08
N LYS A 31 -13.77 17.45 -4.79
CA LYS A 31 -14.45 16.82 -3.63
C LYS A 31 -14.37 15.30 -3.66
N PRO A 32 -13.18 14.70 -3.75
CA PRO A 32 -13.03 13.27 -3.90
C PRO A 32 -13.63 12.49 -2.75
N LEU A 33 -14.10 11.29 -3.06
CA LEU A 33 -14.54 10.27 -2.11
C LEU A 33 -13.61 9.06 -2.23
N VAL A 34 -12.93 8.71 -1.14
CA VAL A 34 -12.04 7.55 -1.08
C VAL A 34 -12.74 6.40 -0.37
N PHE A 35 -12.72 5.22 -0.96
CA PHE A 35 -13.00 3.95 -0.31
C PHE A 35 -11.66 3.35 0.12
N GLU A 36 -11.40 3.38 1.44
CA GLU A 36 -10.10 3.00 1.97
C GLU A 36 -9.94 1.50 2.22
N GLY A 37 -11.00 0.72 2.03
CA GLY A 37 -11.08 -0.71 2.33
C GLY A 37 -11.79 -0.97 3.65
N ALA A 38 -12.42 -2.14 3.79
CA ALA A 38 -13.10 -2.55 5.00
C ALA A 38 -12.12 -3.15 6.02
N ILE A 39 -12.37 -2.95 7.30
CA ILE A 39 -11.63 -3.58 8.40
C ILE A 39 -12.34 -4.87 8.78
N THR A 40 -12.12 -5.93 8.00
CA THR A 40 -12.70 -7.26 8.22
C THR A 40 -11.60 -8.27 8.53
N GLU A 41 -11.97 -9.40 9.12
CA GLU A 41 -11.03 -10.51 9.33
C GLU A 41 -10.55 -11.11 8.00
N GLU A 42 -11.41 -11.16 6.99
CA GLU A 42 -11.06 -11.58 5.64
C GLU A 42 -9.97 -10.68 5.04
N ASN A 43 -10.15 -9.35 5.08
CA ASN A 43 -9.16 -8.40 4.59
C ASN A 43 -7.86 -8.46 5.41
N ARG A 44 -7.96 -8.72 6.71
CA ARG A 44 -6.79 -8.93 7.56
C ARG A 44 -5.98 -10.15 7.11
N MET A 45 -6.64 -11.27 6.88
CA MET A 45 -6.00 -12.52 6.42
C MET A 45 -5.44 -12.36 5.00
N ALA A 46 -6.14 -11.65 4.14
CA ALA A 46 -5.69 -11.36 2.77
C ALA A 46 -4.56 -10.30 2.71
N GLY A 47 -4.29 -9.57 3.79
CA GLY A 47 -3.33 -8.47 3.80
C GLY A 47 -3.79 -7.24 3.01
N THR A 48 -5.10 -7.05 2.91
CA THR A 48 -5.75 -5.96 2.15
C THR A 48 -6.46 -4.94 3.05
N LEU A 49 -6.03 -4.82 4.31
CA LEU A 49 -6.52 -3.80 5.21
C LEU A 49 -6.26 -2.38 4.66
N PRO A 50 -7.02 -1.37 5.13
CA PRO A 50 -6.76 0.03 4.79
C PRO A 50 -5.29 0.42 4.90
N LEU A 51 -4.87 1.44 4.16
CA LEU A 51 -3.53 1.99 4.03
C LEU A 51 -2.57 1.18 3.13
N GLY A 52 -2.97 0.01 2.66
CA GLY A 52 -2.24 -0.77 1.64
C GLY A 52 -0.94 -1.42 2.13
N GLN A 53 -0.18 -1.97 1.20
CA GLN A 53 1.01 -2.79 1.49
C GLN A 53 2.11 -2.03 2.23
N LEU A 54 2.25 -0.73 2.02
CA LEU A 54 3.27 0.06 2.69
C LEU A 54 3.05 0.11 4.22
N ALA A 55 1.82 0.04 4.68
CA ALA A 55 1.50 -0.02 6.10
C ALA A 55 1.99 -1.32 6.80
N LEU A 56 2.43 -2.32 6.05
CA LEU A 56 3.01 -3.55 6.59
C LEU A 56 4.53 -3.46 6.80
N THR A 57 5.15 -2.35 6.41
CA THR A 57 6.60 -2.14 6.47
C THR A 57 6.99 -1.49 7.80
N SER A 58 7.98 -2.06 8.48
CA SER A 58 8.45 -1.57 9.78
C SER A 58 9.22 -0.24 9.70
N GLU A 59 9.86 0.04 8.57
CA GLU A 59 10.66 1.24 8.36
C GLU A 59 10.70 1.59 6.87
N VAL A 60 10.60 2.88 6.54
CA VAL A 60 10.60 3.40 5.18
C VAL A 60 11.75 4.39 5.02
N GLU A 61 12.83 3.96 4.37
CA GLU A 61 14.03 4.76 4.15
C GLU A 61 14.00 5.57 2.84
N ASN A 62 13.16 5.15 1.90
CA ASN A 62 13.19 5.58 0.50
C ASN A 62 12.05 6.51 0.10
N TYR A 63 11.29 7.06 1.05
CA TYR A 63 10.28 8.06 0.77
C TYR A 63 10.82 9.46 1.07
N ALA A 64 10.95 10.27 0.04
CA ALA A 64 11.52 11.61 0.17
C ALA A 64 10.71 12.50 1.12
N GLY A 65 11.40 13.26 1.97
CA GLY A 65 10.79 14.17 2.95
C GLY A 65 10.79 13.64 4.40
N PHE A 66 11.18 12.40 4.62
CA PHE A 66 11.27 11.78 5.95
C PHE A 66 12.71 11.26 6.19
N PRO A 67 13.66 12.15 6.53
CA PRO A 67 15.02 11.73 6.89
C PRO A 67 15.01 11.00 8.23
N ALA A 68 16.03 10.17 8.48
CA ALA A 68 16.23 9.57 9.78
C ALA A 68 16.35 10.62 10.89
N GLY A 69 15.78 10.37 12.06
CA GLY A 69 15.75 11.27 13.20
C GLY A 69 14.56 10.99 14.13
N ASP A 70 14.47 11.74 15.22
CA ASP A 70 13.32 11.64 16.14
C ASP A 70 12.10 12.36 15.53
N LEU A 71 11.14 11.59 15.04
CA LEU A 71 9.89 12.06 14.44
C LEU A 71 8.70 12.06 15.42
N ALA A 72 8.86 11.61 16.66
CA ALA A 72 7.76 11.42 17.60
C ALA A 72 6.95 12.72 17.80
N ALA A 73 7.62 13.83 18.12
CA ALA A 73 6.96 15.13 18.32
C ALA A 73 6.24 15.63 17.07
N PHE A 74 6.78 15.36 15.88
CA PHE A 74 6.12 15.72 14.63
C PHE A 74 4.84 14.88 14.43
N LEU A 75 4.91 13.57 14.61
CA LEU A 75 3.76 12.67 14.49
C LEU A 75 2.64 13.04 15.47
N ASP A 76 2.99 13.33 16.72
CA ASP A 76 2.05 13.73 17.75
C ASP A 76 1.34 15.06 17.42
N SER A 77 2.01 15.96 16.72
CA SER A 77 1.42 17.24 16.29
C SER A 77 0.66 17.14 14.96
N ALA A 78 1.02 16.23 14.09
CA ALA A 78 0.47 16.12 12.73
C ALA A 78 -0.78 15.23 12.64
N LEU A 79 -0.95 14.29 13.58
CA LEU A 79 -2.05 13.33 13.58
C LEU A 79 -3.07 13.65 14.68
N PRO A 80 -4.38 13.47 14.42
CA PRO A 80 -5.41 13.51 15.45
C PRO A 80 -5.14 12.45 16.55
N GLU A 81 -5.52 12.76 17.79
CA GLU A 81 -5.24 11.91 18.96
C GLU A 81 -5.81 10.49 18.80
N ASP A 82 -7.03 10.36 18.30
CA ASP A 82 -7.69 9.06 18.06
C ASP A 82 -6.90 8.21 17.05
N ARG A 83 -6.34 8.82 16.01
CA ARG A 83 -5.52 8.13 15.02
C ARG A 83 -4.15 7.75 15.60
N ARG A 84 -3.53 8.65 16.35
CA ARG A 84 -2.25 8.39 17.00
C ARG A 84 -2.33 7.26 18.02
N MET A 85 -3.40 7.19 18.80
CA MET A 85 -3.65 6.13 19.78
C MET A 85 -3.84 4.74 19.15
N MET A 86 -4.24 4.65 17.89
CA MET A 86 -4.36 3.37 17.17
C MET A 86 -3.01 2.81 16.71
N MET A 87 -1.95 3.60 16.77
CA MET A 87 -0.62 3.23 16.32
C MET A 87 0.27 2.81 17.50
N ALA A 88 1.23 1.94 17.22
CA ALA A 88 2.30 1.67 18.17
C ALA A 88 3.08 2.96 18.47
N PRO A 89 3.65 3.11 19.67
CA PRO A 89 4.57 4.21 19.95
C PRO A 89 5.70 4.25 18.92
N HIS A 90 6.04 5.47 18.46
CA HIS A 90 7.15 5.64 17.54
C HIS A 90 8.45 5.09 18.13
N ALA A 91 9.15 4.26 17.38
CA ALA A 91 10.42 3.68 17.76
C ALA A 91 11.33 3.59 16.54
N GLY A 92 12.59 4.00 16.70
CA GLY A 92 13.57 3.98 15.63
C GLY A 92 13.97 5.39 15.15
N GLU A 93 14.75 5.45 14.08
CA GLU A 93 15.28 6.69 13.53
C GLU A 93 14.57 7.13 12.24
N GLY A 94 13.65 6.30 11.71
CA GLY A 94 12.92 6.56 10.47
C GLY A 94 11.41 6.48 10.64
N VAL A 95 10.66 6.97 9.64
CA VAL A 95 9.22 6.80 9.62
C VAL A 95 8.86 5.34 9.33
N THR A 96 7.91 4.81 10.10
CA THR A 96 7.36 3.48 9.81
C THR A 96 6.33 3.55 8.67
N GLY A 97 6.06 2.42 8.03
CA GLY A 97 5.02 2.34 7.00
C GLY A 97 3.65 2.82 7.48
N PRO A 98 3.13 2.33 8.63
CA PRO A 98 1.88 2.82 9.19
C PRO A 98 1.85 4.34 9.43
N GLU A 99 2.92 4.89 10.00
CA GLU A 99 3.02 6.33 10.27
C GLU A 99 2.98 7.15 8.98
N LEU A 100 3.77 6.77 7.98
CA LEU A 100 3.78 7.42 6.68
C LEU A 100 2.40 7.40 6.02
N MET A 101 1.73 6.26 6.06
CA MET A 101 0.41 6.10 5.45
C MET A 101 -0.67 6.93 6.15
N GLU A 102 -0.62 7.02 7.49
CA GLU A 102 -1.53 7.89 8.25
C GLU A 102 -1.26 9.38 7.97
N LEU A 103 -0.01 9.79 7.84
CA LEU A 103 0.34 11.16 7.44
C LEU A 103 -0.21 11.50 6.04
N MET A 104 -0.08 10.60 5.08
CA MET A 104 -0.64 10.80 3.73
C MET A 104 -2.17 10.87 3.76
N ARG A 105 -2.81 10.00 4.55
CA ARG A 105 -4.26 10.04 4.78
C ARG A 105 -4.70 11.38 5.37
N GLN A 106 -4.04 11.81 6.43
CA GLN A 106 -4.37 13.06 7.11
C GLN A 106 -4.17 14.27 6.18
N GLN A 107 -3.11 14.26 5.37
CA GLN A 107 -2.89 15.32 4.37
C GLN A 107 -4.08 15.41 3.39
N ALA A 108 -4.54 14.29 2.85
CA ALA A 108 -5.69 14.27 1.94
C ALA A 108 -6.98 14.78 2.63
N VAL A 109 -7.21 14.36 3.88
CA VAL A 109 -8.37 14.80 4.68
C VAL A 109 -8.32 16.31 4.95
N ASN A 110 -7.14 16.87 5.26
CA ASN A 110 -6.95 18.29 5.48
C ASN A 110 -7.30 19.15 4.25
N PHE A 111 -7.20 18.59 3.04
CA PHE A 111 -7.66 19.24 1.80
C PHE A 111 -9.15 19.00 1.49
N GLY A 112 -9.87 18.27 2.36
CA GLY A 112 -11.32 18.05 2.21
C GLY A 112 -11.69 16.75 1.51
N THR A 113 -10.79 15.77 1.43
CA THR A 113 -11.12 14.40 0.99
C THR A 113 -12.07 13.75 1.97
N ARG A 114 -13.14 13.16 1.45
CA ARG A 114 -14.08 12.33 2.22
C ARG A 114 -13.62 10.88 2.16
N VAL A 115 -13.74 10.16 3.26
CA VAL A 115 -13.26 8.78 3.38
C VAL A 115 -14.38 7.89 3.88
N ILE A 116 -14.51 6.70 3.28
CA ILE A 116 -15.42 5.63 3.72
C ILE A 116 -14.58 4.38 3.94
N THR A 117 -14.69 3.80 5.13
CA THR A 117 -14.06 2.52 5.50
C THR A 117 -14.98 1.37 5.08
N ASP A 118 -14.96 1.03 3.80
CA ASP A 118 -15.76 -0.01 3.18
C ASP A 118 -15.08 -0.46 1.87
N ASP A 119 -15.44 -1.64 1.37
CA ASP A 119 -14.96 -2.15 0.10
C ASP A 119 -15.94 -1.82 -1.05
N ILE A 120 -15.38 -1.64 -2.23
CA ILE A 120 -16.12 -1.67 -3.48
C ILE A 120 -16.02 -3.08 -4.06
N GLN A 121 -17.15 -3.77 -4.18
CA GLN A 121 -17.21 -5.13 -4.70
C GLN A 121 -17.27 -5.18 -6.22
N GLU A 122 -17.98 -4.23 -6.84
CA GLU A 122 -18.19 -4.21 -8.28
C GLU A 122 -18.24 -2.77 -8.81
N VAL A 123 -17.76 -2.59 -10.04
CA VAL A 123 -17.89 -1.31 -10.76
C VAL A 123 -18.43 -1.58 -12.16
N ASP A 124 -19.54 -0.92 -12.50
CA ASP A 124 -20.07 -0.90 -13.87
C ASP A 124 -19.56 0.32 -14.63
N PHE A 125 -18.61 0.09 -15.54
CA PHE A 125 -18.05 1.10 -16.44
C PHE A 125 -18.79 1.21 -17.78
N SER A 126 -19.84 0.41 -18.01
CA SER A 126 -20.57 0.40 -19.30
C SER A 126 -21.45 1.63 -19.51
N LYS A 127 -21.74 2.37 -18.44
CA LYS A 127 -22.65 3.54 -18.42
C LYS A 127 -21.96 4.75 -17.81
N ASN A 128 -22.47 5.92 -18.10
CA ASN A 128 -22.06 7.17 -17.46
C ASN A 128 -23.32 7.84 -16.87
N PRO A 129 -23.36 8.15 -15.57
CA PRO A 129 -22.30 7.96 -14.58
C PRO A 129 -21.98 6.48 -14.31
N PHE A 130 -20.75 6.20 -13.89
CA PHE A 130 -20.32 4.87 -13.46
C PHE A 130 -21.03 4.48 -12.18
N THR A 131 -21.36 3.20 -12.02
CA THR A 131 -22.01 2.67 -10.82
C THR A 131 -21.03 1.83 -10.02
N LEU A 132 -20.89 2.09 -8.72
CA LEU A 132 -20.07 1.34 -7.80
C LEU A 132 -20.97 0.69 -6.74
N ILE A 133 -20.78 -0.61 -6.51
CA ILE A 133 -21.52 -1.39 -5.50
C ILE A 133 -20.64 -1.57 -4.27
N ARG A 134 -21.16 -1.18 -3.11
CA ARG A 134 -20.48 -1.27 -1.81
C ARG A 134 -20.67 -2.63 -1.16
N ALA A 135 -19.67 -3.09 -0.42
CA ALA A 135 -19.76 -4.34 0.36
C ALA A 135 -20.82 -4.26 1.48
N GLU A 136 -20.93 -3.12 2.16
CA GLU A 136 -21.96 -2.87 3.18
C GLU A 136 -23.35 -2.58 2.58
N GLY A 137 -23.47 -2.66 1.26
CA GLY A 137 -24.70 -2.39 0.52
C GLY A 137 -24.87 -0.94 0.08
N GLY A 138 -25.65 -0.76 -0.97
CA GLY A 138 -25.91 0.52 -1.62
C GLY A 138 -25.03 0.78 -2.82
N GLU A 139 -25.50 1.70 -3.65
CA GLU A 139 -24.85 2.12 -4.89
C GLU A 139 -24.31 3.54 -4.77
N ILE A 140 -23.21 3.81 -5.47
CA ILE A 140 -22.66 5.14 -5.64
C ILE A 140 -22.49 5.40 -7.12
N HIS A 141 -22.92 6.59 -7.55
CA HIS A 141 -22.74 7.03 -8.93
C HIS A 141 -21.58 8.04 -9.00
N ALA A 142 -20.66 7.83 -9.94
CA ALA A 142 -19.48 8.67 -10.12
C ALA A 142 -19.28 9.09 -11.57
N LYS A 143 -18.85 10.35 -11.80
CA LYS A 143 -18.45 10.84 -13.12
C LYS A 143 -17.10 10.27 -13.54
N SER A 144 -16.22 10.03 -12.56
CA SER A 144 -14.90 9.43 -12.78
C SER A 144 -14.51 8.54 -11.60
N VAL A 145 -13.73 7.49 -11.90
CA VAL A 145 -13.22 6.53 -10.91
C VAL A 145 -11.72 6.40 -11.10
N ILE A 146 -10.99 6.46 -9.99
CA ILE A 146 -9.56 6.15 -9.93
C ILE A 146 -9.42 4.81 -9.23
N VAL A 147 -8.90 3.80 -9.93
CA VAL A 147 -8.61 2.48 -9.37
C VAL A 147 -7.16 2.49 -8.87
N ALA A 148 -6.99 2.45 -7.56
CA ALA A 148 -5.70 2.49 -6.87
C ALA A 148 -5.58 1.32 -5.87
N THR A 149 -6.08 0.15 -6.27
CA THR A 149 -6.21 -1.06 -5.44
C THR A 149 -4.87 -1.76 -5.15
N GLY A 150 -3.80 -1.28 -5.77
CA GLY A 150 -2.46 -1.82 -5.54
C GLY A 150 -2.25 -3.21 -6.13
N ALA A 151 -1.28 -3.91 -5.56
CA ALA A 151 -0.96 -5.29 -5.90
C ALA A 151 -0.48 -6.02 -4.65
N SER A 152 -0.66 -7.33 -4.62
CA SER A 152 -0.11 -8.21 -3.60
C SER A 152 0.95 -9.12 -4.20
N ALA A 153 1.91 -9.53 -3.39
CA ALA A 153 2.92 -10.49 -3.81
C ALA A 153 2.30 -11.88 -4.00
N ASN A 154 2.79 -12.61 -5.01
CA ASN A 154 2.46 -14.01 -5.19
C ASN A 154 3.42 -14.86 -4.34
N TRP A 155 2.95 -15.24 -3.16
CA TRP A 155 3.70 -16.09 -2.25
C TRP A 155 3.68 -17.55 -2.69
N LEU A 156 4.68 -18.34 -2.28
CA LEU A 156 4.72 -19.78 -2.55
C LEU A 156 3.73 -20.56 -1.68
N GLY A 157 3.24 -19.95 -0.60
CA GLY A 157 2.32 -20.58 0.35
C GLY A 157 3.01 -21.53 1.33
N LEU A 158 4.30 -21.32 1.60
CA LEU A 158 5.06 -22.14 2.53
C LEU A 158 4.98 -21.55 3.95
N GLU A 159 4.85 -22.41 4.95
CA GLU A 159 4.90 -22.01 6.37
C GLU A 159 6.17 -21.22 6.70
N SER A 160 7.29 -21.59 6.09
CA SER A 160 8.56 -20.88 6.25
C SER A 160 8.55 -19.45 5.69
N GLU A 161 7.77 -19.16 4.65
CA GLU A 161 7.62 -17.79 4.15
C GLU A 161 6.98 -16.90 5.22
N GLU A 162 5.86 -17.33 5.79
CA GLU A 162 5.17 -16.57 6.83
C GLU A 162 6.07 -16.34 8.06
N ARG A 163 6.80 -17.36 8.45
CA ARG A 163 7.72 -17.27 9.59
C ARG A 163 8.88 -16.30 9.36
N PHE A 164 9.36 -16.17 8.12
CA PHE A 164 10.53 -15.36 7.77
C PHE A 164 10.21 -14.07 7.00
N LYS A 165 8.94 -13.76 6.75
CA LYS A 165 8.52 -12.44 6.22
C LYS A 165 9.15 -11.32 7.03
N ASN A 166 9.75 -10.36 6.34
CA ASN A 166 10.48 -9.23 6.94
C ASN A 166 11.69 -9.64 7.83
N ARG A 167 12.05 -10.93 7.84
CA ARG A 167 13.16 -11.48 8.63
C ARG A 167 14.16 -12.27 7.80
N GLY A 168 14.14 -12.10 6.48
CA GLY A 168 14.99 -12.80 5.52
C GLY A 168 14.25 -13.25 4.26
N VAL A 169 12.93 -13.21 4.27
CA VAL A 169 12.07 -13.41 3.09
C VAL A 169 11.38 -12.09 2.77
N SER A 170 11.50 -11.66 1.52
CA SER A 170 10.90 -10.44 0.98
C SER A 170 10.28 -10.73 -0.38
N ALA A 171 9.30 -9.94 -0.77
CA ALA A 171 8.71 -9.94 -2.11
C ALA A 171 9.00 -8.65 -2.88
N CYS A 172 9.97 -7.84 -2.42
CA CYS A 172 10.34 -6.59 -3.06
C CYS A 172 11.85 -6.35 -2.94
N ALA A 173 12.59 -6.68 -3.98
CA ALA A 173 14.03 -6.49 -3.99
C ALA A 173 14.43 -5.00 -3.92
N VAL A 174 13.68 -4.12 -4.57
CA VAL A 174 13.95 -2.67 -4.56
C VAL A 174 13.71 -2.06 -3.18
N CYS A 175 12.75 -2.60 -2.41
CA CYS A 175 12.46 -2.14 -1.06
C CYS A 175 13.52 -2.58 -0.06
N ASP A 176 13.91 -3.86 -0.12
CA ASP A 176 14.65 -4.51 0.96
C ASP A 176 16.09 -4.88 0.59
N GLY A 177 16.43 -4.96 -0.70
CA GLY A 177 17.73 -5.48 -1.16
C GLY A 177 18.93 -4.70 -0.66
N ALA A 178 18.77 -3.40 -0.39
CA ALA A 178 19.81 -2.54 0.16
C ALA A 178 20.02 -2.69 1.68
N LEU A 179 19.08 -3.34 2.39
CA LEU A 179 19.16 -3.49 3.84
C LEU A 179 20.41 -4.28 4.28
N PRO A 180 21.02 -3.92 5.42
CA PRO A 180 22.26 -4.56 5.89
C PRO A 180 22.16 -6.09 5.99
N ARG A 181 20.98 -6.63 6.28
CA ARG A 181 20.76 -8.07 6.42
C ARG A 181 20.96 -8.85 5.12
N PHE A 182 20.85 -8.21 3.94
CA PHE A 182 20.98 -8.83 2.63
C PHE A 182 22.33 -8.53 1.94
N ARG A 183 23.07 -7.52 2.42
CA ARG A 183 24.34 -7.13 1.81
C ARG A 183 25.40 -8.21 1.99
N ASP A 184 26.19 -8.44 0.94
CA ASP A 184 27.28 -9.39 0.88
C ASP A 184 26.89 -10.84 1.24
N LYS A 185 25.59 -11.17 1.10
CA LYS A 185 25.05 -12.52 1.31
C LYS A 185 24.77 -13.20 -0.01
N GLU A 186 24.70 -14.54 0.01
CA GLU A 186 24.10 -15.29 -1.08
C GLU A 186 22.57 -15.17 -0.96
N LEU A 187 21.93 -14.68 -2.02
CA LEU A 187 20.48 -14.47 -2.07
C LEU A 187 19.85 -15.42 -3.08
N VAL A 188 18.62 -15.80 -2.80
CA VAL A 188 17.81 -16.66 -3.67
C VAL A 188 16.59 -15.91 -4.14
N VAL A 189 16.35 -15.87 -5.44
CA VAL A 189 15.13 -15.38 -6.07
C VAL A 189 14.36 -16.56 -6.65
N VAL A 190 13.09 -16.68 -6.28
CA VAL A 190 12.22 -17.75 -6.76
C VAL A 190 11.22 -17.19 -7.76
N GLY A 191 11.34 -17.61 -9.02
CA GLY A 191 10.48 -17.16 -10.10
C GLY A 191 11.12 -17.36 -11.47
N GLY A 192 10.42 -16.98 -12.54
CA GLY A 192 10.92 -17.14 -13.90
C GLY A 192 10.19 -16.24 -14.91
N GLY A 193 9.52 -15.21 -14.43
CA GLY A 193 8.97 -14.13 -15.25
C GLY A 193 9.81 -12.87 -15.10
N ASP A 194 9.43 -11.81 -15.81
CA ASP A 194 10.14 -10.53 -15.90
C ASP A 194 10.52 -9.99 -14.50
N SER A 195 9.56 -9.92 -13.57
CA SER A 195 9.82 -9.44 -12.21
C SER A 195 10.94 -10.21 -11.50
N ALA A 196 10.98 -11.54 -11.63
CA ALA A 196 12.01 -12.35 -10.98
C ALA A 196 13.39 -12.09 -11.57
N VAL A 197 13.49 -11.88 -12.88
CA VAL A 197 14.74 -11.58 -13.58
C VAL A 197 15.21 -10.16 -13.26
N GLU A 198 14.32 -9.19 -13.27
CA GLU A 198 14.60 -7.80 -12.88
C GLU A 198 15.09 -7.71 -11.44
N GLU A 199 14.36 -8.35 -10.51
CA GLU A 199 14.74 -8.36 -9.08
C GLU A 199 16.08 -9.09 -8.84
N ALA A 200 16.31 -10.24 -9.50
CA ALA A 200 17.58 -10.95 -9.42
C ALA A 200 18.72 -10.07 -9.93
N THR A 201 18.51 -9.38 -11.05
CA THR A 201 19.50 -8.44 -11.61
C THR A 201 19.76 -7.27 -10.66
N TYR A 202 18.71 -6.70 -10.06
CA TYR A 202 18.84 -5.62 -9.09
C TYR A 202 19.65 -6.03 -7.87
N LEU A 203 19.39 -7.22 -7.32
CA LEU A 203 20.05 -7.74 -6.14
C LEU A 203 21.56 -8.01 -6.34
N THR A 204 22.04 -8.17 -7.57
CA THR A 204 23.48 -8.31 -7.84
C THR A 204 24.30 -7.10 -7.39
N LYS A 205 23.67 -5.95 -7.16
CA LYS A 205 24.31 -4.73 -6.64
C LYS A 205 24.68 -4.84 -5.16
N PHE A 206 24.06 -5.75 -4.42
CA PHE A 206 24.17 -5.86 -2.97
C PHE A 206 24.65 -7.22 -2.52
N ALA A 207 24.25 -8.27 -3.22
CA ALA A 207 24.55 -9.66 -2.87
C ALA A 207 25.95 -10.09 -3.33
N SER A 208 26.59 -11.00 -2.60
CA SER A 208 27.80 -11.69 -3.06
C SER A 208 27.51 -12.66 -4.22
N ARG A 209 26.32 -13.22 -4.24
CA ARG A 209 25.79 -14.09 -5.31
C ARG A 209 24.28 -14.09 -5.28
N VAL A 210 23.65 -14.15 -6.45
CA VAL A 210 22.19 -14.33 -6.60
C VAL A 210 21.92 -15.64 -7.32
N HIS A 211 21.10 -16.48 -6.71
CA HIS A 211 20.60 -17.73 -7.28
C HIS A 211 19.17 -17.54 -7.75
N LEU A 212 18.92 -17.70 -9.05
CA LEU A 212 17.56 -17.71 -9.60
C LEU A 212 17.06 -19.15 -9.67
N ILE A 213 15.96 -19.43 -8.94
CA ILE A 213 15.34 -20.76 -8.93
C ILE A 213 14.04 -20.71 -9.70
N HIS A 214 13.91 -21.55 -10.71
CA HIS A 214 12.71 -21.70 -11.51
C HIS A 214 12.32 -23.18 -11.63
N ARG A 215 10.99 -23.44 -11.69
CA ARG A 215 10.44 -24.81 -11.76
C ARG A 215 10.43 -25.43 -13.16
N ARG A 216 10.76 -24.68 -14.20
CA ARG A 216 10.76 -25.10 -15.61
C ARG A 216 12.17 -24.98 -16.19
N ASP A 217 12.39 -25.59 -17.33
CA ASP A 217 13.67 -25.58 -18.04
C ASP A 217 13.96 -24.23 -18.71
N GLU A 218 12.90 -23.45 -19.01
CA GLU A 218 13.00 -22.14 -19.67
C GLU A 218 12.29 -21.06 -18.84
N LEU A 219 12.90 -19.87 -18.76
CA LEU A 219 12.30 -18.68 -18.18
C LEU A 219 11.18 -18.17 -19.12
N ARG A 220 10.27 -17.38 -18.56
CA ARG A 220 9.21 -16.68 -19.33
C ARG A 220 9.56 -15.22 -19.59
N ALA A 221 10.66 -14.73 -19.02
CA ALA A 221 11.20 -13.39 -19.21
C ALA A 221 11.97 -13.30 -20.52
#